data_7dd509a6a8dd0bcb3ae725ef3d8d1e7b
#
_entry.id   7dd509a6a8dd0bcb3ae725ef3d8d1e7b
#
_cell.length_a   1.000
_cell.length_b   1.000
_cell.length_c   1.000
_cell.angle_alpha   90.00
_cell.angle_beta   90.00
_cell.angle_gamma   90.00
#
_symmetry.space_group_name_H-M   'P 1'
#
loop_
_entity.id
_entity.type
_entity.pdbx_description
1 polymer ?
#
loop_
_entity_poly.entity_id
_entity_poly.type
_entity_poly.pdbx_seq_one_letter_code
_entity_poly.pdbx_strand_id
1 'polypeptide(L)'
;MKRVGIALALIVCCAVGCSTVPQAAQELVGKQTPEARLMLLDGEHVALRSKAGTNVAILFWATWCAHSRGAIADFEGLAERYAHRGDLEFYAVSVDKNDDFESLKNRIETQKLHALTHVFSGNDVQDEAFLGLRGTHIPYAVFIDSRGVVRFVGMGTGGLENFLDSKFRS
;
A
#
# COMPACT_ATOMS: atom_id res chain seq x y z
N MET A 1 -63.44 -13.78 -14.55
CA MET A 1 -62.40 -14.38 -13.72
C MET A 1 -61.06 -13.93 -14.31
N LYS A 2 -60.41 -12.88 -13.73
CA LYS A 2 -59.12 -12.35 -14.17
C LYS A 2 -58.00 -12.96 -13.30
N ARG A 3 -57.11 -13.71 -13.94
CA ARG A 3 -55.91 -14.27 -13.27
C ARG A 3 -54.84 -13.18 -13.23
N VAL A 4 -54.44 -12.76 -12.03
CA VAL A 4 -53.34 -11.87 -11.77
C VAL A 4 -52.08 -12.75 -11.64
N GLY A 5 -51.18 -12.67 -12.61
CA GLY A 5 -49.87 -13.30 -12.57
C GLY A 5 -48.92 -12.45 -11.75
N ILE A 6 -48.44 -12.95 -10.62
CA ILE A 6 -47.39 -12.34 -9.81
C ILE A 6 -46.06 -12.78 -10.43
N ALA A 7 -45.35 -11.83 -11.05
CA ALA A 7 -43.98 -12.03 -11.49
C ALA A 7 -43.05 -11.88 -10.29
N LEU A 8 -42.47 -12.99 -9.85
CA LEU A 8 -41.43 -13.01 -8.81
C LEU A 8 -40.08 -12.60 -9.43
N ALA A 9 -39.68 -11.37 -9.23
CA ALA A 9 -38.37 -10.90 -9.63
C ALA A 9 -37.33 -11.44 -8.66
N LEU A 10 -36.54 -12.44 -9.10
CA LEU A 10 -35.35 -12.91 -8.40
C LEU A 10 -34.26 -11.84 -8.49
N ILE A 11 -34.04 -11.12 -7.41
CA ILE A 11 -32.85 -10.27 -7.25
C ILE A 11 -31.68 -11.20 -6.93
N VAL A 12 -30.88 -11.51 -7.96
CA VAL A 12 -29.59 -12.16 -7.78
C VAL A 12 -28.62 -11.11 -7.24
N CYS A 13 -28.47 -11.11 -5.93
CA CYS A 13 -27.44 -10.31 -5.25
C CYS A 13 -26.10 -10.99 -5.50
N CYS A 14 -25.38 -10.61 -6.58
CA CYS A 14 -23.99 -10.98 -6.78
C CYS A 14 -23.17 -10.28 -5.69
N ALA A 15 -22.90 -10.99 -4.58
CA ALA A 15 -21.88 -10.62 -3.62
C ALA A 15 -20.51 -10.77 -4.29
N VAL A 16 -20.12 -9.76 -5.07
CA VAL A 16 -18.73 -9.58 -5.46
C VAL A 16 -18.01 -9.19 -4.18
N GLY A 17 -17.25 -10.14 -3.61
CA GLY A 17 -16.33 -9.90 -2.50
C GLY A 17 -15.19 -9.00 -2.97
N CYS A 18 -15.48 -7.73 -3.23
CA CYS A 18 -14.47 -6.70 -3.39
C CYS A 18 -13.92 -6.43 -2.00
N SER A 19 -12.63 -6.73 -1.78
CA SER A 19 -11.88 -6.23 -0.64
C SER A 19 -11.84 -4.70 -0.77
N THR A 20 -12.86 -4.03 -0.24
CA THR A 20 -12.99 -2.57 -0.35
C THR A 20 -12.05 -1.91 0.64
N VAL A 21 -11.30 -0.93 0.17
CA VAL A 21 -10.50 -0.05 1.03
C VAL A 21 -11.42 0.59 2.09
N PRO A 22 -11.05 0.59 3.38
CA PRO A 22 -11.86 1.21 4.42
C PRO A 22 -12.17 2.67 4.10
N GLN A 23 -13.38 3.11 4.40
CA GLN A 23 -13.82 4.49 4.12
C GLN A 23 -12.87 5.52 4.73
N ALA A 24 -12.40 5.29 5.97
CA ALA A 24 -11.46 6.18 6.65
C ALA A 24 -10.15 6.37 5.87
N ALA A 25 -9.68 5.33 5.17
CA ALA A 25 -8.51 5.44 4.30
C ALA A 25 -8.81 6.22 3.01
N GLN A 26 -9.98 5.98 2.41
CA GLN A 26 -10.42 6.72 1.23
C GLN A 26 -10.55 8.24 1.49
N GLU A 27 -10.95 8.62 2.70
CA GLU A 27 -11.05 10.02 3.14
C GLU A 27 -9.69 10.76 3.20
N LEU A 28 -8.56 10.02 3.16
CA LEU A 28 -7.23 10.65 3.05
C LEU A 28 -6.95 11.16 1.64
N VAL A 29 -7.60 10.62 0.62
CA VAL A 29 -7.36 11.04 -0.77
C VAL A 29 -7.73 12.51 -0.95
N GLY A 30 -6.77 13.29 -1.46
CA GLY A 30 -6.88 14.73 -1.60
C GLY A 30 -6.44 15.54 -0.38
N LYS A 31 -6.12 14.89 0.75
CA LYS A 31 -5.62 15.54 1.97
C LYS A 31 -4.10 15.49 2.07
N GLN A 32 -3.55 16.40 2.85
CA GLN A 32 -2.14 16.36 3.23
C GLN A 32 -1.83 15.07 4.01
N THR A 33 -0.68 14.49 3.73
CA THR A 33 -0.17 13.33 4.44
C THR A 33 -0.11 13.63 5.94
N PRO A 34 -0.62 12.76 6.82
CA PRO A 34 -0.46 12.90 8.25
C PRO A 34 1.03 12.91 8.63
N GLU A 35 1.34 13.46 9.80
CA GLU A 35 2.67 13.31 10.36
C GLU A 35 2.90 11.82 10.67
N ALA A 36 3.91 11.25 10.04
CA ALA A 36 4.34 9.89 10.28
C ALA A 36 5.83 9.76 9.94
N ARG A 37 6.51 8.90 10.68
CA ARG A 37 7.93 8.61 10.48
C ARG A 37 8.08 7.18 9.97
N LEU A 38 9.01 7.01 9.06
CA LEU A 38 9.45 5.72 8.56
C LEU A 38 10.81 5.43 9.20
N MET A 39 10.95 4.30 9.88
CA MET A 39 12.24 3.84 10.41
C MET A 39 12.87 2.89 9.42
N LEU A 40 13.95 3.30 8.80
CA LEU A 40 14.72 2.48 7.85
C LEU A 40 15.42 1.32 8.56
N LEU A 41 15.88 0.31 7.81
CA LEU A 41 16.56 -0.87 8.38
C LEU A 41 17.88 -0.52 9.08
N ASP A 42 18.52 0.59 8.74
CA ASP A 42 19.74 1.11 9.37
C ASP A 42 19.47 1.94 10.63
N GLY A 43 18.17 2.12 10.99
CA GLY A 43 17.72 2.89 12.15
C GLY A 43 17.52 4.38 11.86
N GLU A 44 17.78 4.87 10.65
CA GLU A 44 17.46 6.24 10.28
C GLU A 44 15.93 6.46 10.23
N HIS A 45 15.52 7.70 10.51
CA HIS A 45 14.12 8.10 10.45
C HIS A 45 13.88 9.09 9.31
N VAL A 46 12.89 8.75 8.48
CA VAL A 46 12.42 9.60 7.38
C VAL A 46 11.01 10.08 7.71
N ALA A 47 10.80 11.37 7.82
CA ALA A 47 9.45 11.93 7.96
C ALA A 47 8.77 11.97 6.59
N LEU A 48 7.56 11.42 6.45
CA LEU A 48 6.82 11.41 5.19
C LEU A 48 6.58 12.83 4.63
N ARG A 49 6.35 13.81 5.50
CA ARG A 49 6.18 15.21 5.09
C ARG A 49 7.45 15.88 4.58
N SER A 50 8.62 15.39 4.96
CA SER A 50 9.91 15.95 4.48
C SER A 50 10.24 15.56 3.05
N LYS A 51 9.47 14.66 2.44
CA LYS A 51 9.60 14.23 1.04
C LYS A 51 8.93 15.20 0.05
N ALA A 52 8.68 16.45 0.45
CA ALA A 52 8.20 17.47 -0.48
C ALA A 52 9.15 17.60 -1.68
N GLY A 53 8.58 17.59 -2.88
CA GLY A 53 9.34 17.54 -4.14
C GLY A 53 9.46 16.15 -4.75
N THR A 54 9.19 15.08 -3.98
CA THR A 54 9.29 13.68 -4.42
C THR A 54 7.92 13.00 -4.31
N ASN A 55 7.55 12.24 -5.30
CA ASN A 55 6.39 11.35 -5.22
C ASN A 55 6.80 10.09 -4.43
N VAL A 56 5.90 9.57 -3.62
CA VAL A 56 6.17 8.43 -2.74
C VAL A 56 5.10 7.36 -2.93
N ALA A 57 5.51 6.16 -3.29
CA ALA A 57 4.68 4.96 -3.26
C ALA A 57 5.05 4.13 -2.00
N ILE A 58 4.04 3.69 -1.27
CA ILE A 58 4.22 2.90 -0.04
C ILE A 58 3.41 1.62 -0.18
N LEU A 59 4.02 0.49 0.19
CA LEU A 59 3.33 -0.77 0.41
C LEU A 59 3.54 -1.22 1.85
N PHE A 60 2.47 -1.34 2.61
CA PHE A 60 2.46 -2.01 3.92
C PHE A 60 2.25 -3.51 3.72
N TRP A 61 3.13 -4.31 4.30
CA TRP A 61 3.16 -5.74 4.11
C TRP A 61 3.72 -6.46 5.35
N ALA A 62 3.69 -7.81 5.38
CA ALA A 62 4.36 -8.58 6.40
C ALA A 62 4.81 -9.95 5.87
N THR A 63 5.86 -10.50 6.45
CA THR A 63 6.44 -11.80 6.07
C THR A 63 5.50 -12.96 6.31
N TRP A 64 4.68 -12.89 7.36
CA TRP A 64 3.68 -13.91 7.73
C TRP A 64 2.40 -13.85 6.88
N CYS A 65 2.15 -12.76 6.15
CA CYS A 65 0.94 -12.60 5.35
C CYS A 65 1.09 -13.26 3.97
N ALA A 66 0.28 -14.28 3.69
CA ALA A 66 0.33 -14.99 2.41
C ALA A 66 0.06 -14.09 1.19
N HIS A 67 -0.88 -13.14 1.32
CA HIS A 67 -1.21 -12.19 0.25
C HIS A 67 -0.12 -11.14 0.03
N SER A 68 0.66 -10.82 1.06
CA SER A 68 1.78 -9.87 0.96
C SER A 68 2.92 -10.40 0.09
N ARG A 69 3.09 -11.73 -0.03
CA ARG A 69 4.21 -12.31 -0.79
C ARG A 69 4.16 -11.99 -2.28
N GLY A 70 2.98 -12.05 -2.89
CA GLY A 70 2.81 -11.64 -4.28
C GLY A 70 2.89 -10.11 -4.42
N ALA A 71 2.17 -9.39 -3.55
CA ALA A 71 2.13 -7.94 -3.60
C ALA A 71 3.51 -7.28 -3.47
N ILE A 72 4.40 -7.79 -2.60
CA ILE A 72 5.76 -7.22 -2.46
C ILE A 72 6.61 -7.48 -3.69
N ALA A 73 6.47 -8.64 -4.35
CA ALA A 73 7.17 -8.94 -5.59
C ALA A 73 6.66 -8.06 -6.75
N ASP A 74 5.35 -7.85 -6.85
CA ASP A 74 4.77 -6.93 -7.83
C ASP A 74 5.24 -5.49 -7.58
N PHE A 75 5.35 -5.08 -6.31
CA PHE A 75 5.81 -3.75 -5.90
C PHE A 75 7.28 -3.52 -6.24
N GLU A 76 8.15 -4.55 -6.07
CA GLU A 76 9.53 -4.53 -6.57
C GLU A 76 9.57 -4.31 -8.08
N GLY A 77 8.77 -5.06 -8.84
CA GLY A 77 8.68 -4.89 -10.30
C GLY A 77 8.20 -3.49 -10.72
N LEU A 78 7.33 -2.86 -9.93
CA LEU A 78 6.94 -1.46 -10.14
C LEU A 78 8.12 -0.52 -9.88
N ALA A 79 8.86 -0.71 -8.78
CA ALA A 79 10.03 0.10 -8.47
C ALA A 79 11.10 0.00 -9.57
N GLU A 80 11.40 -1.19 -10.06
CA GLU A 80 12.31 -1.41 -11.19
C GLU A 80 11.82 -0.70 -12.46
N ARG A 81 10.52 -0.82 -12.80
CA ARG A 81 9.92 -0.19 -13.98
C ARG A 81 10.05 1.33 -13.96
N TYR A 82 9.89 1.94 -12.81
CA TYR A 82 9.95 3.38 -12.61
C TYR A 82 11.30 3.89 -12.10
N ALA A 83 12.34 3.05 -12.00
CA ALA A 83 13.68 3.40 -11.50
C ALA A 83 14.34 4.55 -12.27
N HIS A 84 13.97 4.75 -13.57
CA HIS A 84 14.46 5.87 -14.39
C HIS A 84 13.92 7.23 -13.93
N ARG A 85 12.93 7.27 -13.04
CA ARG A 85 12.34 8.49 -12.51
C ARG A 85 13.05 8.92 -11.23
N GLY A 86 13.75 10.02 -11.29
CA GLY A 86 14.41 10.61 -10.10
C GLY A 86 13.45 11.31 -9.13
N ASP A 87 12.15 11.37 -9.45
CA ASP A 87 11.09 12.05 -8.68
C ASP A 87 10.09 11.09 -8.02
N LEU A 88 10.39 9.78 -7.97
CA LEU A 88 9.51 8.75 -7.39
C LEU A 88 10.31 7.76 -6.55
N GLU A 89 9.93 7.61 -5.29
CA GLU A 89 10.52 6.66 -4.34
C GLU A 89 9.51 5.58 -3.93
N PHE A 90 10.01 4.37 -3.69
CA PHE A 90 9.20 3.22 -3.29
C PHE A 90 9.62 2.73 -1.90
N TYR A 91 8.70 2.75 -0.95
CA TYR A 91 8.91 2.31 0.43
C TYR A 91 8.12 1.05 0.75
N ALA A 92 8.82 -0.02 1.11
CA ALA A 92 8.23 -1.25 1.61
C ALA A 92 8.21 -1.22 3.13
N VAL A 93 7.06 -0.93 3.72
CA VAL A 93 6.88 -0.82 5.18
C VAL A 93 6.42 -2.15 5.72
N SER A 94 7.31 -2.84 6.45
CA SER A 94 6.97 -4.08 7.13
C SER A 94 6.23 -3.79 8.44
N VAL A 95 5.07 -4.43 8.60
CA VAL A 95 4.34 -4.48 9.87
C VAL A 95 4.61 -5.81 10.60
N ASP A 96 5.83 -6.31 10.52
CA ASP A 96 6.30 -7.44 11.31
C ASP A 96 6.69 -6.98 12.73
N LYS A 97 6.77 -7.92 13.68
CA LYS A 97 7.26 -7.68 15.04
C LYS A 97 8.78 -7.72 15.09
N ASN A 98 9.37 -7.19 16.16
CA ASN A 98 10.83 -7.26 16.37
C ASN A 98 11.39 -8.67 16.25
N ASP A 99 10.70 -9.67 16.77
CA ASP A 99 11.13 -11.08 16.72
C ASP A 99 11.19 -11.62 15.29
N ASP A 100 10.52 -10.96 14.33
CA ASP A 100 10.47 -11.35 12.91
C ASP A 100 11.57 -10.68 12.06
N PHE A 101 12.46 -9.86 12.64
CA PHE A 101 13.44 -9.07 11.90
C PHE A 101 14.37 -9.92 11.02
N GLU A 102 14.87 -11.05 11.52
CA GLU A 102 15.68 -11.96 10.72
C GLU A 102 14.88 -12.60 9.58
N SER A 103 13.60 -12.92 9.82
CA SER A 103 12.70 -13.42 8.77
C SER A 103 12.48 -12.38 7.69
N LEU A 104 12.35 -11.09 8.07
CA LEU A 104 12.23 -9.97 7.14
C LEU A 104 13.49 -9.84 6.26
N LYS A 105 14.69 -9.81 6.86
CA LYS A 105 15.95 -9.74 6.10
C LYS A 105 16.09 -10.91 5.12
N ASN A 106 15.85 -12.13 5.60
CA ASN A 106 15.88 -13.30 4.75
C ASN A 106 14.87 -13.22 3.59
N ARG A 107 13.69 -12.66 3.83
CA ARG A 107 12.69 -12.44 2.78
C ARG A 107 13.15 -11.42 1.73
N ILE A 108 13.74 -10.32 2.15
CA ILE A 108 14.31 -9.30 1.27
C ILE A 108 15.35 -9.93 0.33
N GLU A 109 16.28 -10.69 0.90
CA GLU A 109 17.35 -11.32 0.13
C GLU A 109 16.83 -12.42 -0.82
N THR A 110 15.99 -13.33 -0.32
CA THR A 110 15.50 -14.47 -1.12
C THR A 110 14.56 -14.06 -2.25
N GLN A 111 13.81 -12.98 -2.09
CA GLN A 111 12.96 -12.41 -3.15
C GLN A 111 13.65 -11.32 -3.95
N LYS A 112 14.92 -10.97 -3.64
CA LYS A 112 15.71 -9.93 -4.33
C LYS A 112 14.99 -8.59 -4.38
N LEU A 113 14.48 -8.14 -3.26
CA LEU A 113 13.72 -6.89 -3.14
C LEU A 113 14.68 -5.70 -2.98
N HIS A 114 15.48 -5.40 -4.00
CA HIS A 114 16.60 -4.44 -3.92
C HIS A 114 16.28 -3.06 -4.50
N ALA A 115 15.18 -2.93 -5.26
CA ALA A 115 14.73 -1.64 -5.80
C ALA A 115 13.90 -0.84 -4.78
N LEU A 116 13.56 -1.44 -3.63
CA LEU A 116 12.72 -0.85 -2.60
C LEU A 116 13.55 -0.27 -1.46
N THR A 117 13.10 0.84 -0.89
CA THR A 117 13.57 1.29 0.43
C THR A 117 12.78 0.58 1.51
N HIS A 118 13.45 -0.24 2.31
CA HIS A 118 12.81 -1.04 3.36
C HIS A 118 12.68 -0.29 4.67
N VAL A 119 11.50 -0.38 5.27
CA VAL A 119 11.12 0.26 6.53
C VAL A 119 10.63 -0.81 7.51
N PHE A 120 11.11 -0.72 8.75
CA PHE A 120 10.75 -1.65 9.80
C PHE A 120 10.81 -1.00 11.17
N SER A 121 9.69 -0.85 11.83
CA SER A 121 9.62 -0.31 13.20
C SER A 121 9.61 -1.41 14.28
N GLY A 122 9.29 -2.64 13.92
CA GLY A 122 9.10 -3.75 14.86
C GLY A 122 7.83 -3.67 15.70
N ASN A 123 6.95 -2.69 15.42
CA ASN A 123 5.76 -2.38 16.21
C ASN A 123 4.49 -3.09 15.70
N ASP A 124 4.62 -4.07 14.81
CA ASP A 124 3.48 -4.77 14.23
C ASP A 124 2.50 -3.77 13.57
N VAL A 125 1.22 -4.04 13.62
CA VAL A 125 0.15 -3.15 13.14
C VAL A 125 0.00 -1.85 13.95
N GLN A 126 0.84 -1.64 14.97
CA GLN A 126 0.96 -0.38 15.72
C GLN A 126 2.00 0.57 15.11
N ASP A 127 2.54 0.24 13.93
CA ASP A 127 3.45 1.12 13.19
C ASP A 127 2.83 2.49 12.96
N GLU A 128 3.62 3.56 13.25
CA GLU A 128 3.14 4.95 13.21
C GLU A 128 2.62 5.35 11.82
N ALA A 129 3.33 4.96 10.78
CA ALA A 129 2.93 5.27 9.40
C ALA A 129 1.71 4.47 8.97
N PHE A 130 1.62 3.18 9.35
CA PHE A 130 0.47 2.34 9.07
C PHE A 130 -0.82 2.91 9.66
N LEU A 131 -0.78 3.26 10.96
CA LEU A 131 -1.92 3.86 11.66
C LEU A 131 -2.23 5.26 11.13
N GLY A 132 -1.21 6.09 10.91
CA GLY A 132 -1.36 7.45 10.41
C GLY A 132 -2.01 7.47 9.02
N LEU A 133 -1.67 6.52 8.16
CA LEU A 133 -2.25 6.36 6.83
C LEU A 133 -3.52 5.48 6.82
N ARG A 134 -4.12 5.25 8.01
CA ARG A 134 -5.39 4.51 8.16
C ARG A 134 -5.34 3.08 7.65
N GLY A 135 -4.18 2.43 7.74
CA GLY A 135 -4.02 1.02 7.46
C GLY A 135 -4.83 0.16 8.45
N THR A 136 -5.55 -0.82 7.94
CA THR A 136 -6.33 -1.78 8.75
C THR A 136 -6.10 -3.22 8.32
N HIS A 137 -5.64 -3.42 7.11
CA HIS A 137 -5.35 -4.72 6.51
C HIS A 137 -4.11 -4.60 5.63
N ILE A 138 -3.42 -5.70 5.40
CA ILE A 138 -2.29 -5.81 4.50
C ILE A 138 -2.55 -6.90 3.43
N PRO A 139 -1.95 -6.78 2.24
CA PRO A 139 -1.13 -5.68 1.74
C PRO A 139 -1.94 -4.42 1.44
N TYR A 140 -1.43 -3.25 1.84
CA TYR A 140 -2.08 -1.95 1.69
C TYR A 140 -1.14 -0.96 1.00
N ALA A 141 -1.60 -0.35 -0.08
CA ALA A 141 -0.79 0.57 -0.88
C ALA A 141 -1.30 2.01 -0.76
N VAL A 142 -0.36 2.94 -0.70
CA VAL A 142 -0.62 4.39 -0.66
C VAL A 142 0.29 5.08 -1.65
N PHE A 143 -0.22 6.11 -2.35
CA PHE A 143 0.60 7.02 -3.13
C PHE A 143 0.41 8.46 -2.67
N ILE A 144 1.54 9.15 -2.47
CA ILE A 144 1.63 10.55 -2.03
C ILE A 144 2.33 11.33 -3.14
N ASP A 145 1.75 12.44 -3.58
CA ASP A 145 2.36 13.26 -4.63
C ASP A 145 3.50 14.15 -4.06
N SER A 146 4.26 14.77 -4.95
CA SER A 146 5.39 15.66 -4.61
C SER A 146 5.00 16.88 -3.77
N ARG A 147 3.71 17.16 -3.59
CA ARG A 147 3.20 18.21 -2.70
C ARG A 147 2.80 17.66 -1.33
N GLY A 148 3.05 16.37 -1.08
CA GLY A 148 2.69 15.69 0.16
C GLY A 148 1.20 15.38 0.29
N VAL A 149 0.45 15.35 -0.83
CA VAL A 149 -0.99 15.03 -0.83
C VAL A 149 -1.20 13.56 -1.17
N VAL A 150 -1.98 12.85 -0.36
CA VAL A 150 -2.38 11.47 -0.67
C VAL A 150 -3.25 11.47 -1.92
N ARG A 151 -2.87 10.69 -2.94
CA ARG A 151 -3.56 10.60 -4.23
C ARG A 151 -4.18 9.25 -4.51
N PHE A 152 -3.71 8.23 -3.84
CA PHE A 152 -4.23 6.88 -3.99
C PHE A 152 -4.12 6.13 -2.67
N VAL A 153 -5.10 5.30 -2.39
CA VAL A 153 -5.10 4.24 -1.38
C VAL A 153 -5.75 3.00 -1.97
N GLY A 154 -5.20 1.83 -1.69
CA GLY A 154 -5.70 0.58 -2.27
C GLY A 154 -5.24 -0.67 -1.52
N MET A 155 -5.95 -1.77 -1.73
CA MET A 155 -5.53 -3.09 -1.26
C MET A 155 -4.67 -3.75 -2.33
N GLY A 156 -3.51 -4.27 -1.93
CA GLY A 156 -2.54 -4.83 -2.88
C GLY A 156 -1.93 -3.80 -3.82
N THR A 157 -1.35 -4.25 -4.93
CA THR A 157 -0.57 -3.43 -5.87
C THR A 157 -1.29 -3.13 -7.18
N GLY A 158 -2.26 -3.95 -7.61
CA GLY A 158 -2.88 -3.81 -8.92
C GLY A 158 -3.56 -2.45 -9.17
N GLY A 159 -4.24 -1.90 -8.15
CA GLY A 159 -4.82 -0.55 -8.25
C GLY A 159 -3.75 0.54 -8.30
N LEU A 160 -2.65 0.37 -7.56
CA LEU A 160 -1.51 1.30 -7.58
C LEU A 160 -0.82 1.29 -8.95
N GLU A 161 -0.62 0.11 -9.56
CA GLU A 161 -0.04 -0.01 -10.89
C GLU A 161 -0.85 0.79 -11.92
N ASN A 162 -2.17 0.57 -11.98
CA ASN A 162 -3.06 1.31 -12.86
C ASN A 162 -3.00 2.82 -12.63
N PHE A 163 -2.91 3.23 -11.36
CA PHE A 163 -2.78 4.63 -10.98
C PHE A 163 -1.46 5.23 -11.48
N LEU A 164 -0.32 4.55 -11.25
CA LEU A 164 1.00 5.00 -11.70
C LEU A 164 1.07 5.08 -13.23
N ASP A 165 0.54 4.07 -13.92
CA ASP A 165 0.47 4.06 -15.38
C ASP A 165 -0.35 5.26 -15.91
N SER A 166 -1.51 5.53 -15.33
CA SER A 166 -2.33 6.69 -15.72
C SER A 166 -1.67 8.03 -15.44
N LYS A 167 -0.84 8.11 -14.40
CA LYS A 167 -0.18 9.35 -13.98
C LYS A 167 1.11 9.63 -14.77
N PHE A 168 1.86 8.59 -15.13
CA PHE A 168 3.24 8.71 -15.59
C PHE A 168 3.50 8.15 -17.00
N ARG A 169 2.59 7.37 -17.57
CA ARG A 169 2.63 7.02 -18.99
C ARG A 169 1.98 8.14 -19.80
N SER A 170 2.78 9.06 -20.26
CA SER A 170 2.45 10.02 -21.34
C SER A 170 3.04 9.53 -22.64
#